data_c8f210238c41dad2615f9868c9fce23e
#
_entry.id   c8f210238c41dad2615f9868c9fce23e
#
_cell.length_a   1.000
_cell.length_b   1.000
_cell.length_c   1.000
_cell.angle_alpha   90.00
_cell.angle_beta   90.00
_cell.angle_gamma   90.00
#
_symmetry.space_group_name_H-M   'P 1'
#
loop_
_entity.id
_entity.type
_entity.pdbx_description
1 polymer ?
#
loop_
_entity_poly.entity_id
_entity_poly.type
_entity_poly.pdbx_seq_one_letter_code
_entity_poly.pdbx_strand_id
1 'polypeptide(L)'
;MPKISKILLLAASAVLVLTIFMGVNASGVSAASDTQDGAYNQVNVYREVLSHIQNDYVEEPNLALVTNGALRGLLESLDADSSYLSPDDYKLYKMDKGGKAQVGINVSKRGWATVVSVVPGSPAEKGGVVDGDIIEAIDGHDTRDIPFALIQKMLEGQPGTEVTVSVVRAPKPEPEKIELTRTMTQVPPVQDAMYDGFSILYLKPGILDHEHVQQIESKLKSMKGVGNKKVLLDLRDVAAGDMEDAERLANFVMKTGTIGSLEGQQVAKVTFTADPSKAIVPNAPMVVLVNHGTAGPAELVAAALLENKRADLVGEKTFGEGTQQKTFELPDGAALILSVAKYESPSGKRLQDEGVTPGVLVAAAATDQGGADDEAAQPVGAPSSLPAQKPSVTVDEQLTRALDLLKAKAA
;
A
#
# COMPACT_ATOMS: atom_id res chain seq x y z
N MET A 1 29.20 -33.36 64.92
CA MET A 1 30.08 -32.84 63.87
C MET A 1 31.03 -31.82 64.50
N PRO A 2 32.33 -32.00 64.33
CA PRO A 2 33.31 -31.05 64.91
C PRO A 2 33.11 -29.64 64.29
N LYS A 3 33.36 -28.58 65.08
CA LYS A 3 33.15 -27.17 64.69
C LYS A 3 33.87 -26.82 63.38
N ILE A 4 34.96 -27.45 63.05
CA ILE A 4 35.76 -27.29 61.83
C ILE A 4 34.99 -27.71 60.57
N SER A 5 34.20 -28.77 60.62
CA SER A 5 33.41 -29.30 59.52
C SER A 5 32.22 -28.35 59.14
N LYS A 6 31.66 -27.64 60.11
CA LYS A 6 30.62 -26.64 59.86
C LYS A 6 31.18 -25.37 59.21
N ILE A 7 32.37 -24.95 59.58
CA ILE A 7 33.06 -23.78 59.00
C ILE A 7 33.45 -24.10 57.53
N LEU A 8 33.93 -25.29 57.25
CA LEU A 8 34.26 -25.72 55.87
C LEU A 8 33.03 -25.77 54.96
N LEU A 9 31.89 -26.23 55.49
CA LEU A 9 30.64 -26.30 54.75
C LEU A 9 30.05 -24.90 54.44
N LEU A 10 30.17 -23.97 55.40
CA LEU A 10 29.78 -22.57 55.20
C LEU A 10 30.71 -21.87 54.20
N ALA A 11 32.00 -22.08 54.24
CA ALA A 11 32.92 -21.53 53.26
C ALA A 11 32.70 -22.07 51.85
N ALA A 12 32.42 -23.39 51.70
CA ALA A 12 32.12 -24.02 50.42
C ALA A 12 30.79 -23.49 49.83
N SER A 13 29.76 -23.29 50.68
CA SER A 13 28.49 -22.72 50.21
C SER A 13 28.63 -21.24 49.81
N ALA A 14 29.43 -20.45 50.49
CA ALA A 14 29.72 -19.06 50.15
C ALA A 14 30.46 -18.93 48.79
N VAL A 15 31.43 -19.82 48.54
CA VAL A 15 32.16 -19.87 47.25
C VAL A 15 31.21 -20.29 46.14
N LEU A 16 30.32 -21.25 46.38
CA LEU A 16 29.32 -21.71 45.37
C LEU A 16 28.35 -20.60 45.03
N VAL A 17 27.86 -19.84 46.01
CA VAL A 17 26.97 -18.69 45.77
C VAL A 17 27.69 -17.57 45.00
N LEU A 18 28.98 -17.33 45.35
CA LEU A 18 29.80 -16.30 44.68
C LEU A 18 30.08 -16.68 43.20
N THR A 19 30.32 -17.98 42.90
CA THR A 19 30.53 -18.46 41.53
C THR A 19 29.23 -18.44 40.71
N ILE A 20 28.09 -18.71 41.32
CA ILE A 20 26.79 -18.57 40.65
C ILE A 20 26.49 -17.08 40.37
N PHE A 21 26.75 -16.23 41.31
CA PHE A 21 26.52 -14.77 41.14
C PHE A 21 27.44 -14.13 40.10
N MET A 22 28.72 -14.55 40.03
CA MET A 22 29.63 -14.16 38.94
C MET A 22 29.23 -14.76 37.58
N GLY A 23 28.77 -15.98 37.54
CA GLY A 23 28.32 -16.67 36.31
C GLY A 23 27.05 -16.04 35.72
N VAL A 24 26.11 -15.61 36.56
CA VAL A 24 24.87 -14.93 36.10
C VAL A 24 25.14 -13.52 35.56
N ASN A 25 26.10 -12.79 36.16
CA ASN A 25 26.46 -11.47 35.64
C ASN A 25 27.33 -11.51 34.37
N ALA A 26 28.06 -12.60 34.13
CA ALA A 26 28.83 -12.78 32.89
C ALA A 26 27.96 -13.17 31.68
N SER A 27 26.81 -13.83 31.91
CA SER A 27 25.89 -14.22 30.82
C SER A 27 24.96 -13.10 30.35
N GLY A 28 24.82 -12.02 31.14
CA GLY A 28 23.93 -10.89 30.82
C GLY A 28 24.57 -9.80 29.96
N VAL A 29 25.90 -9.81 29.78
CA VAL A 29 26.62 -8.74 29.07
C VAL A 29 26.91 -9.10 27.60
N SER A 30 26.84 -10.38 27.21
CA SER A 30 27.22 -10.81 25.86
C SER A 30 26.13 -10.58 24.79
N ALA A 31 24.86 -10.40 25.16
CA ALA A 31 23.79 -10.25 24.15
C ALA A 31 23.62 -8.79 23.62
N ALA A 32 24.14 -7.81 24.35
CA ALA A 32 24.07 -6.39 23.92
C ALA A 32 25.31 -5.92 23.15
N SER A 33 26.43 -6.62 23.26
CA SER A 33 27.68 -6.25 22.56
C SER A 33 27.71 -6.73 21.10
N ASP A 34 27.12 -7.88 20.77
CA ASP A 34 27.15 -8.44 19.42
C ASP A 34 26.37 -7.61 18.39
N THR A 35 25.29 -6.95 18.80
CA THR A 35 24.51 -6.09 17.89
C THR A 35 25.17 -4.72 17.67
N GLN A 36 25.88 -4.19 18.66
CA GLN A 36 26.63 -2.95 18.51
C GLN A 36 27.90 -3.17 17.68
N ASP A 37 28.64 -4.25 17.90
CA ASP A 37 29.82 -4.60 17.11
C ASP A 37 29.46 -4.85 15.63
N GLY A 38 28.30 -5.44 15.34
CA GLY A 38 27.79 -5.62 13.98
C GLY A 38 27.55 -4.30 13.25
N ALA A 39 26.92 -3.33 13.90
CA ALA A 39 26.64 -2.02 13.31
C ALA A 39 27.93 -1.20 13.09
N TYR A 40 28.86 -1.22 14.03
CA TYR A 40 30.15 -0.55 13.87
C TYR A 40 31.00 -1.14 12.74
N ASN A 41 30.97 -2.44 12.57
CA ASN A 41 31.65 -3.09 11.46
C ASN A 41 31.08 -2.63 10.10
N GLN A 42 29.78 -2.52 9.96
CA GLN A 42 29.15 -1.98 8.74
C GLN A 42 29.53 -0.53 8.46
N VAL A 43 29.59 0.32 9.50
CA VAL A 43 30.05 1.72 9.37
C VAL A 43 31.51 1.78 8.92
N ASN A 44 32.37 0.89 9.41
CA ASN A 44 33.75 0.81 8.98
C ASN A 44 33.89 0.43 7.50
N VAL A 45 33.13 -0.55 7.03
CA VAL A 45 33.08 -0.92 5.61
C VAL A 45 32.62 0.28 4.74
N TYR A 46 31.60 0.99 5.21
CA TYR A 46 31.13 2.21 4.53
C TYR A 46 32.22 3.25 4.38
N ARG A 47 32.96 3.52 5.46
CA ARG A 47 34.08 4.47 5.46
C ARG A 47 35.19 4.04 4.53
N GLU A 48 35.53 2.75 4.49
CA GLU A 48 36.56 2.21 3.61
C GLU A 48 36.15 2.37 2.12
N VAL A 49 34.91 2.03 1.79
CA VAL A 49 34.37 2.21 0.42
C VAL A 49 34.42 3.68 0.00
N LEU A 50 33.98 4.61 0.87
CA LEU A 50 34.06 6.04 0.56
C LEU A 50 35.50 6.52 0.40
N SER A 51 36.45 5.98 1.20
CA SER A 51 37.88 6.30 1.07
C SER A 51 38.44 5.84 -0.27
N HIS A 52 38.08 4.64 -0.74
CA HIS A 52 38.49 4.16 -2.06
C HIS A 52 37.87 4.98 -3.18
N ILE A 53 36.58 5.34 -3.07
CA ILE A 53 35.94 6.22 -4.05
C ILE A 53 36.67 7.57 -4.13
N GLN A 54 37.03 8.14 -2.99
CA GLN A 54 37.70 9.44 -2.93
C GLN A 54 39.13 9.41 -3.49
N ASN A 55 39.88 8.31 -3.26
CA ASN A 55 41.32 8.27 -3.56
C ASN A 55 41.64 7.55 -4.87
N ASP A 56 40.82 6.56 -5.26
CA ASP A 56 41.14 5.61 -6.32
C ASP A 56 40.21 5.72 -7.54
N TYR A 57 39.11 6.51 -7.44
CA TYR A 57 38.19 6.69 -8.58
C TYR A 57 38.90 7.46 -9.73
N VAL A 58 38.53 7.15 -10.96
CA VAL A 58 39.15 7.65 -12.19
C VAL A 58 39.09 9.17 -12.36
N GLU A 59 38.12 9.82 -11.72
CA GLU A 59 37.92 11.27 -11.72
C GLU A 59 37.64 11.77 -10.31
N GLU A 60 37.75 13.07 -10.05
CA GLU A 60 37.37 13.64 -8.73
C GLU A 60 35.91 13.44 -8.45
N PRO A 61 35.52 12.61 -7.45
CA PRO A 61 34.13 12.27 -7.23
C PRO A 61 33.38 13.39 -6.49
N ASN A 62 32.10 13.59 -6.86
CA ASN A 62 31.18 14.37 -6.05
C ASN A 62 30.69 13.55 -4.84
N LEU A 63 31.40 13.66 -3.71
CA LEU A 63 31.10 12.87 -2.51
C LEU A 63 29.70 13.10 -1.96
N ALA A 64 29.12 14.30 -2.12
CA ALA A 64 27.74 14.56 -1.71
C ALA A 64 26.75 13.75 -2.54
N LEU A 65 26.94 13.71 -3.84
CA LEU A 65 26.11 12.91 -4.75
C LEU A 65 26.23 11.41 -4.45
N VAL A 66 27.47 10.92 -4.26
CA VAL A 66 27.75 9.53 -3.90
C VAL A 66 27.06 9.14 -2.58
N THR A 67 27.18 9.99 -1.55
CA THR A 67 26.57 9.76 -0.25
C THR A 67 25.05 9.75 -0.33
N ASN A 68 24.45 10.70 -1.04
CA ASN A 68 23.00 10.75 -1.24
C ASN A 68 22.48 9.50 -1.95
N GLY A 69 23.19 9.03 -2.99
CA GLY A 69 22.86 7.79 -3.69
C GLY A 69 22.93 6.56 -2.76
N ALA A 70 23.96 6.48 -1.93
CA ALA A 70 24.14 5.39 -0.98
C ALA A 70 23.04 5.38 0.10
N LEU A 71 22.70 6.55 0.68
CA LEU A 71 21.64 6.67 1.67
C LEU A 71 20.26 6.37 1.08
N ARG A 72 20.01 6.78 -0.17
CA ARG A 72 18.80 6.42 -0.89
C ARG A 72 18.70 4.90 -1.06
N GLY A 73 19.75 4.24 -1.54
CA GLY A 73 19.78 2.79 -1.70
C GLY A 73 19.57 2.03 -0.39
N LEU A 74 20.05 2.56 0.74
CA LEU A 74 19.78 1.99 2.07
C LEU A 74 18.28 1.95 2.38
N LEU A 75 17.56 3.04 2.14
CA LEU A 75 16.14 3.11 2.45
C LEU A 75 15.32 2.27 1.47
N GLU A 76 15.61 2.35 0.19
CA GLU A 76 14.95 1.56 -0.85
C GLU A 76 15.15 0.03 -0.67
N SER A 77 16.23 -0.38 0.02
CA SER A 77 16.44 -1.80 0.36
C SER A 77 15.54 -2.33 1.49
N LEU A 78 14.89 -1.45 2.25
CA LEU A 78 14.00 -1.83 3.34
C LEU A 78 12.59 -2.15 2.81
N ASP A 79 12.01 -1.21 2.11
CA ASP A 79 10.68 -1.31 1.50
C ASP A 79 10.47 -0.20 0.44
N ALA A 80 9.32 -0.27 -0.25
CA ALA A 80 8.97 0.68 -1.31
C ALA A 80 8.61 2.08 -0.79
N ASP A 81 8.24 2.20 0.48
CA ASP A 81 7.65 3.41 1.07
C ASP A 81 8.69 4.24 1.82
N SER A 82 9.78 3.60 2.28
CA SER A 82 10.86 4.29 2.98
C SER A 82 11.71 5.11 2.02
N SER A 83 12.01 6.36 2.39
CA SER A 83 12.73 7.31 1.54
C SER A 83 13.77 8.10 2.32
N TYR A 84 14.96 8.28 1.74
CA TYR A 84 15.91 9.30 2.15
C TYR A 84 15.69 10.56 1.31
N LEU A 85 15.53 11.68 1.96
CA LEU A 85 15.44 12.99 1.33
C LEU A 85 16.71 13.78 1.66
N SER A 86 17.49 14.18 0.65
CA SER A 86 18.58 15.12 0.82
C SER A 86 18.07 16.46 1.37
N PRO A 87 18.94 17.37 1.88
CA PRO A 87 18.48 18.67 2.36
C PRO A 87 17.66 19.45 1.35
N ASP A 88 18.03 19.39 0.07
CA ASP A 88 17.29 20.05 -1.01
C ASP A 88 15.97 19.33 -1.31
N ASP A 89 15.96 17.99 -1.36
CA ASP A 89 14.77 17.19 -1.54
C ASP A 89 13.76 17.40 -0.39
N TYR A 90 14.25 17.44 0.85
CA TYR A 90 13.38 17.67 2.02
C TYR A 90 12.80 19.09 2.03
N LYS A 91 13.57 20.06 1.58
CA LYS A 91 13.06 21.43 1.38
C LYS A 91 11.94 21.46 0.35
N LEU A 92 12.11 20.76 -0.79
CA LEU A 92 11.07 20.62 -1.81
C LEU A 92 9.84 19.89 -1.27
N TYR A 93 10.05 18.82 -0.52
CA TYR A 93 8.98 18.03 0.11
C TYR A 93 8.14 18.88 1.08
N LYS A 94 8.77 19.76 1.87
CA LYS A 94 8.09 20.67 2.81
C LYS A 94 7.47 21.90 2.14
N MET A 95 7.85 22.21 0.88
CA MET A 95 7.28 23.36 0.20
C MET A 95 5.79 23.16 0.00
N ASP A 96 5.02 24.09 0.56
CA ASP A 96 3.62 24.25 0.18
C ASP A 96 3.57 24.87 -1.24
N LYS A 97 3.25 24.07 -2.24
CA LYS A 97 3.11 24.53 -3.61
C LYS A 97 1.80 25.31 -3.84
N GLY A 98 1.10 25.72 -2.75
CA GLY A 98 -0.08 26.56 -2.81
C GLY A 98 -1.36 25.87 -3.29
N GLY A 99 -1.43 24.56 -3.17
CA GLY A 99 -2.64 23.81 -3.52
C GLY A 99 -2.49 22.31 -3.32
N LYS A 100 -3.62 21.67 -3.06
CA LYS A 100 -3.74 20.21 -2.98
C LYS A 100 -4.31 19.61 -4.26
N ALA A 101 -4.15 20.30 -5.40
CA ALA A 101 -4.58 19.78 -6.67
C ALA A 101 -3.66 18.63 -7.09
N GLN A 102 -4.23 17.59 -7.67
CA GLN A 102 -3.53 16.39 -8.08
C GLN A 102 -3.96 15.98 -9.47
N VAL A 103 -3.24 15.06 -10.05
CA VAL A 103 -3.61 14.44 -11.32
C VAL A 103 -4.46 13.18 -11.14
N GLY A 104 -4.56 12.64 -9.92
CA GLY A 104 -5.39 11.48 -9.58
C GLY A 104 -4.72 10.13 -9.88
N ILE A 105 -3.42 10.02 -9.63
CA ILE A 105 -2.66 8.78 -9.73
C ILE A 105 -2.18 8.36 -8.34
N ASN A 106 -2.51 7.14 -7.91
CA ASN A 106 -1.90 6.49 -6.77
C ASN A 106 -0.74 5.66 -7.28
N VAL A 107 0.44 5.84 -6.70
CA VAL A 107 1.69 5.21 -7.16
C VAL A 107 2.35 4.42 -6.04
N SER A 108 3.11 3.40 -6.44
CA SER A 108 4.12 2.73 -5.62
C SER A 108 5.44 2.71 -6.37
N LYS A 109 6.57 2.45 -5.68
CA LYS A 109 7.90 2.46 -6.30
C LYS A 109 8.71 1.24 -5.90
N ARG A 110 9.01 0.39 -6.91
CA ARG A 110 10.03 -0.66 -6.83
C ARG A 110 10.91 -0.58 -8.08
N GLY A 111 11.89 0.31 -8.03
CA GLY A 111 12.62 0.74 -9.23
C GLY A 111 11.95 1.96 -9.84
N TRP A 112 11.21 1.82 -10.92
CA TRP A 112 10.33 2.88 -11.44
C TRP A 112 9.05 3.02 -10.62
N ALA A 113 8.44 4.19 -10.67
CA ALA A 113 7.10 4.38 -10.16
C ALA A 113 6.09 3.59 -11.00
N THR A 114 5.17 2.91 -10.32
CA THR A 114 4.10 2.14 -10.97
C THR A 114 2.76 2.65 -10.49
N VAL A 115 1.81 2.78 -11.40
CA VAL A 115 0.43 3.16 -11.09
C VAL A 115 -0.25 2.00 -10.38
N VAL A 116 -0.70 2.24 -9.16
CA VAL A 116 -1.48 1.28 -8.35
C VAL A 116 -2.96 1.39 -8.69
N SER A 117 -3.45 2.62 -8.74
CA SER A 117 -4.82 2.91 -9.16
C SER A 117 -4.96 4.33 -9.70
N VAL A 118 -6.01 4.57 -10.45
CA VAL A 118 -6.37 5.89 -10.99
C VAL A 118 -7.68 6.34 -10.37
N VAL A 119 -7.70 7.59 -9.88
CA VAL A 119 -8.89 8.18 -9.26
C VAL A 119 -9.95 8.45 -10.34
N PRO A 120 -11.18 7.93 -10.19
CA PRO A 120 -12.25 8.15 -11.15
C PRO A 120 -12.55 9.64 -11.38
N GLY A 121 -12.75 10.05 -12.62
CA GLY A 121 -13.03 11.45 -13.01
C GLY A 121 -11.80 12.35 -13.04
N SER A 122 -10.63 11.83 -12.68
CA SER A 122 -9.37 12.58 -12.60
C SER A 122 -8.81 12.97 -13.97
N PRO A 123 -7.85 13.91 -14.01
CA PRO A 123 -7.06 14.17 -15.21
C PRO A 123 -6.33 12.95 -15.74
N ALA A 124 -5.82 12.09 -14.86
CA ALA A 124 -5.12 10.87 -15.25
C ALA A 124 -6.03 9.86 -15.97
N GLU A 125 -7.24 9.63 -15.45
CA GLU A 125 -8.21 8.78 -16.12
C GLU A 125 -8.57 9.32 -17.51
N LYS A 126 -8.83 10.64 -17.61
CA LYS A 126 -9.13 11.30 -18.89
C LYS A 126 -7.93 11.30 -19.85
N GLY A 127 -6.72 11.30 -19.32
CA GLY A 127 -5.47 11.18 -20.07
C GLY A 127 -5.17 9.74 -20.49
N GLY A 128 -5.98 8.76 -20.06
CA GLY A 128 -5.80 7.35 -20.43
C GLY A 128 -4.72 6.62 -19.63
N VAL A 129 -4.34 7.14 -18.45
CA VAL A 129 -3.49 6.41 -17.50
C VAL A 129 -4.31 5.29 -16.89
N VAL A 130 -3.72 4.10 -16.75
CA VAL A 130 -4.36 2.92 -16.17
C VAL A 130 -3.47 2.26 -15.12
N ASP A 131 -4.07 1.42 -14.30
CA ASP A 131 -3.30 0.61 -13.33
C ASP A 131 -2.28 -0.29 -14.02
N GLY A 132 -1.13 -0.47 -13.35
CA GLY A 132 -0.01 -1.22 -13.89
C GLY A 132 0.87 -0.43 -14.85
N ASP A 133 0.51 0.78 -15.25
CA ASP A 133 1.37 1.66 -16.02
C ASP A 133 2.66 1.96 -15.26
N ILE A 134 3.81 1.94 -15.96
CA ILE A 134 5.09 2.35 -15.41
C ILE A 134 5.31 3.82 -15.76
N ILE A 135 5.46 4.66 -14.75
CA ILE A 135 5.83 6.07 -14.92
C ILE A 135 7.37 6.13 -14.96
N GLU A 136 7.92 6.16 -16.16
CA GLU A 136 9.37 6.26 -16.37
C GLU A 136 9.90 7.61 -15.89
N ALA A 137 9.23 8.71 -16.25
CA ALA A 137 9.66 10.06 -15.89
C ALA A 137 8.48 10.98 -15.56
N ILE A 138 8.74 11.97 -14.71
CA ILE A 138 7.84 13.08 -14.38
C ILE A 138 8.58 14.39 -14.66
N ASP A 139 8.03 15.23 -15.53
CA ASP A 139 8.64 16.49 -16.00
C ASP A 139 10.07 16.27 -16.52
N GLY A 140 10.33 15.11 -17.14
CA GLY A 140 11.64 14.72 -17.69
C GLY A 140 12.63 14.16 -16.68
N HIS A 141 12.27 14.03 -15.40
CA HIS A 141 13.08 13.41 -14.35
C HIS A 141 12.75 11.92 -14.24
N ASP A 142 13.74 11.04 -14.39
CA ASP A 142 13.58 9.59 -14.23
C ASP A 142 13.12 9.25 -12.81
N THR A 143 12.02 8.50 -12.69
CA THR A 143 11.43 8.17 -11.38
C THR A 143 12.31 7.22 -10.56
N ARG A 144 13.26 6.51 -11.17
CA ARG A 144 14.25 5.72 -10.42
C ARG A 144 15.16 6.59 -9.56
N ASP A 145 15.44 7.80 -10.04
CA ASP A 145 16.37 8.73 -9.38
C ASP A 145 15.67 9.66 -8.37
N ILE A 146 14.35 9.58 -8.26
CA ILE A 146 13.55 10.42 -7.36
C ILE A 146 13.12 9.60 -6.15
N PRO A 147 13.30 10.09 -4.89
CA PRO A 147 12.71 9.47 -3.71
C PRO A 147 11.19 9.34 -3.84
N PHE A 148 10.62 8.22 -3.39
CA PHE A 148 9.18 7.95 -3.53
C PHE A 148 8.29 9.08 -3.00
N ALA A 149 8.62 9.61 -1.82
CA ALA A 149 7.89 10.73 -1.23
C ALA A 149 7.86 12.00 -2.12
N LEU A 150 8.91 12.24 -2.93
CA LEU A 150 8.92 13.35 -3.88
C LEU A 150 8.11 13.06 -5.14
N ILE A 151 8.03 11.80 -5.58
CA ILE A 151 7.18 11.42 -6.71
C ILE A 151 5.73 11.84 -6.44
N GLN A 152 5.20 11.52 -5.26
CA GLN A 152 3.86 11.96 -4.85
C GLN A 152 3.73 13.48 -4.85
N LYS A 153 4.74 14.18 -4.33
CA LYS A 153 4.77 15.66 -4.33
C LYS A 153 4.89 16.29 -5.72
N MET A 154 5.49 15.62 -6.68
CA MET A 154 5.56 16.09 -8.06
C MET A 154 4.22 15.96 -8.78
N LEU A 155 3.40 14.98 -8.42
CA LEU A 155 2.04 14.82 -8.94
C LEU A 155 1.05 15.81 -8.33
N GLU A 156 1.36 16.41 -7.17
CA GLU A 156 0.60 17.50 -6.53
C GLU A 156 1.05 18.89 -6.99
N GLY A 157 0.20 19.89 -6.83
CA GLY A 157 0.57 21.30 -7.10
C GLY A 157 -0.60 22.25 -7.07
N GLN A 158 -0.41 23.44 -7.68
CA GLN A 158 -1.47 24.43 -7.81
C GLN A 158 -2.51 23.97 -8.84
N PRO A 159 -3.81 24.25 -8.60
CA PRO A 159 -4.84 24.00 -9.60
C PRO A 159 -4.52 24.71 -10.93
N GLY A 160 -4.72 23.99 -12.04
CA GLY A 160 -4.48 24.50 -13.38
C GLY A 160 -3.03 24.44 -13.86
N THR A 161 -2.07 24.00 -13.01
CA THR A 161 -0.71 23.73 -13.47
C THR A 161 -0.63 22.35 -14.16
N GLU A 162 0.30 22.22 -15.08
CA GLU A 162 0.51 20.99 -15.84
C GLU A 162 1.66 20.19 -15.25
N VAL A 163 1.63 18.88 -15.47
CA VAL A 163 2.72 17.93 -15.24
C VAL A 163 2.74 16.95 -16.41
N THR A 164 3.93 16.68 -16.92
CA THR A 164 4.12 15.68 -17.96
C THR A 164 4.59 14.37 -17.34
N VAL A 165 3.87 13.30 -17.57
CA VAL A 165 4.26 11.94 -17.19
C VAL A 165 4.65 11.15 -18.44
N SER A 166 5.82 10.49 -18.41
CA SER A 166 6.23 9.53 -19.44
C SER A 166 5.83 8.14 -18.98
N VAL A 167 4.89 7.51 -19.68
CA VAL A 167 4.28 6.23 -19.30
C VAL A 167 4.78 5.14 -20.24
N VAL A 168 5.22 4.03 -19.67
CA VAL A 168 5.56 2.80 -20.42
C VAL A 168 4.52 1.74 -20.10
N ARG A 169 3.96 1.15 -21.16
CA ARG A 169 2.90 0.15 -21.08
C ARG A 169 3.20 -1.02 -22.01
N ALA A 170 3.10 -2.25 -21.50
CA ALA A 170 3.19 -3.43 -22.36
C ALA A 170 2.01 -3.48 -23.36
N PRO A 171 2.20 -3.92 -24.60
CA PRO A 171 3.44 -4.45 -25.20
C PRO A 171 4.38 -3.39 -25.82
N LYS A 172 4.05 -2.09 -25.70
CA LYS A 172 4.85 -1.01 -26.29
C LYS A 172 5.96 -0.57 -25.32
N PRO A 173 7.25 -0.79 -25.63
CA PRO A 173 8.33 -0.37 -24.75
C PRO A 173 8.66 1.12 -24.87
N GLU A 174 8.09 1.83 -25.85
CA GLU A 174 8.38 3.25 -26.08
C GLU A 174 7.53 4.10 -25.12
N PRO A 175 8.16 5.05 -24.39
CA PRO A 175 7.44 5.91 -23.47
C PRO A 175 6.43 6.82 -24.20
N GLU A 176 5.22 6.86 -23.73
CA GLU A 176 4.18 7.79 -24.15
C GLU A 176 4.15 8.98 -23.18
N LYS A 177 4.25 10.21 -23.72
CA LYS A 177 4.15 11.42 -22.91
C LYS A 177 2.70 11.86 -22.80
N ILE A 178 2.23 11.97 -21.56
CA ILE A 178 0.87 12.40 -21.23
C ILE A 178 0.97 13.70 -20.42
N GLU A 179 0.37 14.77 -20.94
CA GLU A 179 0.26 16.04 -20.22
C GLU A 179 -1.01 16.04 -19.38
N LEU A 180 -0.85 16.22 -18.07
CA LEU A 180 -1.94 16.18 -17.10
C LEU A 180 -2.05 17.52 -16.38
N THR A 181 -3.23 18.12 -16.41
CA THR A 181 -3.52 19.34 -15.66
C THR A 181 -3.93 19.01 -14.24
N ARG A 182 -3.21 19.53 -13.24
CA ARG A 182 -3.57 19.35 -11.83
C ARG A 182 -4.91 20.01 -11.52
N THR A 183 -5.83 19.28 -10.95
CA THR A 183 -7.15 19.77 -10.57
C THR A 183 -7.45 19.48 -9.11
N MET A 184 -8.32 20.27 -8.52
CA MET A 184 -8.95 19.90 -7.24
C MET A 184 -9.92 18.76 -7.54
N THR A 185 -9.37 17.55 -7.70
CA THR A 185 -10.17 16.36 -7.99
C THR A 185 -11.00 16.06 -6.76
N GLN A 186 -12.29 16.35 -6.85
CA GLN A 186 -13.23 15.78 -5.89
C GLN A 186 -13.49 14.35 -6.33
N VAL A 187 -13.12 13.40 -5.50
CA VAL A 187 -13.51 12.01 -5.73
C VAL A 187 -15.04 11.97 -5.82
N PRO A 188 -15.61 11.35 -6.86
CA PRO A 188 -17.07 11.29 -6.99
C PRO A 188 -17.70 10.66 -5.73
N PRO A 189 -18.89 11.09 -5.34
CA PRO A 189 -19.62 10.47 -4.23
C PRO A 189 -19.73 8.96 -4.40
N VAL A 190 -19.91 8.23 -3.30
CA VAL A 190 -20.08 6.78 -3.32
C VAL A 190 -21.14 6.40 -4.35
N GLN A 191 -20.73 5.64 -5.36
CA GLN A 191 -21.65 5.09 -6.36
C GLN A 191 -22.51 4.04 -5.68
N ASP A 192 -23.82 4.14 -5.83
CA ASP A 192 -24.76 3.15 -5.33
C ASP A 192 -25.75 2.72 -6.42
N ALA A 193 -26.11 1.45 -6.38
CA ALA A 193 -27.11 0.86 -7.26
C ALA A 193 -27.88 -0.25 -6.54
N MET A 194 -29.07 -0.53 -7.04
CA MET A 194 -29.88 -1.65 -6.54
C MET A 194 -29.98 -2.73 -7.62
N TYR A 195 -29.61 -3.95 -7.27
CA TYR A 195 -29.72 -5.13 -8.13
C TYR A 195 -30.77 -6.09 -7.61
N ASP A 196 -31.14 -7.06 -8.46
CA ASP A 196 -32.02 -8.19 -8.15
C ASP A 196 -33.36 -7.74 -7.52
N GLY A 197 -34.10 -6.88 -8.21
CA GLY A 197 -35.39 -6.38 -7.74
C GLY A 197 -35.31 -5.61 -6.42
N PHE A 198 -34.25 -4.83 -6.23
CA PHE A 198 -33.97 -4.03 -5.04
C PHE A 198 -33.56 -4.83 -3.79
N SER A 199 -33.15 -6.09 -3.96
CA SER A 199 -32.67 -6.92 -2.84
C SER A 199 -31.20 -6.75 -2.51
N ILE A 200 -30.36 -6.32 -3.47
CA ILE A 200 -28.91 -6.15 -3.30
C ILE A 200 -28.58 -4.66 -3.42
N LEU A 201 -27.99 -4.09 -2.37
CA LEU A 201 -27.41 -2.76 -2.38
C LEU A 201 -25.94 -2.88 -2.80
N TYR A 202 -25.58 -2.30 -3.94
CA TYR A 202 -24.23 -2.12 -4.41
C TYR A 202 -23.69 -0.77 -3.93
N LEU A 203 -22.43 -0.77 -3.45
CA LEU A 203 -21.72 0.42 -2.99
C LEU A 203 -20.28 0.36 -3.54
N LYS A 204 -19.85 1.39 -4.26
CA LYS A 204 -18.45 1.57 -4.71
C LYS A 204 -17.94 2.92 -4.23
N PRO A 205 -17.12 2.99 -3.18
CA PRO A 205 -16.37 4.19 -2.83
C PRO A 205 -15.19 4.35 -3.80
N GLY A 206 -14.83 5.59 -4.12
CA GLY A 206 -13.59 5.85 -4.85
C GLY A 206 -12.38 6.03 -3.92
N ILE A 207 -12.67 6.29 -2.64
CA ILE A 207 -11.71 6.52 -1.56
C ILE A 207 -12.35 6.13 -0.22
N LEU A 208 -11.55 5.78 0.78
CA LEU A 208 -12.01 5.54 2.15
C LEU A 208 -11.62 6.70 3.08
N ASP A 209 -12.14 7.88 2.82
CA ASP A 209 -12.05 9.03 3.71
C ASP A 209 -13.32 9.18 4.57
N HIS A 210 -13.29 10.16 5.48
CA HIS A 210 -14.39 10.41 6.40
C HIS A 210 -15.74 10.66 5.71
N GLU A 211 -15.73 11.44 4.62
CA GLU A 211 -16.94 11.80 3.90
C GLU A 211 -17.56 10.59 3.18
N HIS A 212 -16.76 9.83 2.44
CA HIS A 212 -17.24 8.66 1.69
C HIS A 212 -17.71 7.55 2.62
N VAL A 213 -16.99 7.30 3.73
CA VAL A 213 -17.40 6.32 4.74
C VAL A 213 -18.70 6.76 5.44
N GLN A 214 -18.91 8.08 5.65
CA GLN A 214 -20.19 8.60 6.17
C GLN A 214 -21.34 8.43 5.14
N GLN A 215 -21.06 8.58 3.84
CA GLN A 215 -22.05 8.29 2.80
C GLN A 215 -22.45 6.80 2.82
N ILE A 216 -21.47 5.89 2.91
CA ILE A 216 -21.74 4.44 3.07
C ILE A 216 -22.58 4.17 4.32
N GLU A 217 -22.21 4.77 5.46
CA GLU A 217 -22.97 4.67 6.72
C GLU A 217 -24.45 5.02 6.52
N SER A 218 -24.72 6.13 5.86
CA SER A 218 -26.07 6.63 5.57
C SER A 218 -26.86 5.65 4.70
N LYS A 219 -26.21 5.08 3.65
CA LYS A 219 -26.83 4.07 2.79
C LYS A 219 -27.13 2.77 3.55
N LEU A 220 -26.20 2.28 4.37
CA LEU A 220 -26.40 1.10 5.20
C LEU A 220 -27.51 1.29 6.24
N LYS A 221 -27.61 2.49 6.86
CA LYS A 221 -28.70 2.82 7.80
C LYS A 221 -30.06 2.80 7.11
N SER A 222 -30.13 3.21 5.85
CA SER A 222 -31.38 3.16 5.07
C SER A 222 -31.88 1.74 4.83
N MET A 223 -31.00 0.73 4.91
CA MET A 223 -31.35 -0.69 4.82
C MET A 223 -31.91 -1.26 6.12
N LYS A 224 -31.62 -0.62 7.26
CA LYS A 224 -32.02 -1.11 8.58
C LYS A 224 -33.54 -1.15 8.69
N GLY A 225 -34.11 -2.34 8.92
CA GLY A 225 -35.56 -2.53 9.00
C GLY A 225 -36.26 -2.87 7.68
N VAL A 226 -35.56 -2.82 6.55
CA VAL A 226 -36.08 -3.35 5.27
C VAL A 226 -35.56 -4.78 5.13
N GLY A 227 -36.41 -5.77 5.40
CA GLY A 227 -36.03 -7.19 5.43
C GLY A 227 -35.37 -7.66 4.13
N ASN A 228 -34.50 -8.67 4.27
CA ASN A 228 -33.90 -9.45 3.21
C ASN A 228 -32.97 -8.69 2.24
N LYS A 229 -32.34 -7.59 2.64
CA LYS A 229 -31.35 -6.91 1.82
C LYS A 229 -29.94 -7.43 2.03
N LYS A 230 -29.22 -7.53 0.94
CA LYS A 230 -27.83 -7.99 0.82
C LYS A 230 -26.93 -6.82 0.43
N VAL A 231 -25.63 -6.91 0.70
CA VAL A 231 -24.66 -5.85 0.41
C VAL A 231 -23.60 -6.37 -0.55
N LEU A 232 -23.36 -5.64 -1.61
CA LEU A 232 -22.20 -5.80 -2.49
C LEU A 232 -21.32 -4.56 -2.33
N LEU A 233 -20.17 -4.73 -1.70
CA LEU A 233 -19.18 -3.66 -1.52
C LEU A 233 -18.09 -3.84 -2.58
N ASP A 234 -17.91 -2.85 -3.44
CA ASP A 234 -16.88 -2.85 -4.48
C ASP A 234 -15.70 -1.99 -4.04
N LEU A 235 -14.60 -2.64 -3.67
CA LEU A 235 -13.35 -2.02 -3.27
C LEU A 235 -12.30 -2.04 -4.40
N ARG A 236 -12.67 -2.40 -5.62
CA ARG A 236 -11.76 -2.35 -6.76
C ARG A 236 -11.32 -0.93 -7.04
N ASP A 237 -10.03 -0.75 -7.26
CA ASP A 237 -9.35 0.52 -7.54
C ASP A 237 -9.38 1.53 -6.38
N VAL A 238 -9.66 1.07 -5.17
CA VAL A 238 -9.66 1.88 -3.95
C VAL A 238 -8.30 1.72 -3.27
N ALA A 239 -7.43 2.72 -3.44
CA ALA A 239 -6.07 2.72 -2.89
C ALA A 239 -5.80 3.88 -1.94
N ALA A 240 -6.72 4.82 -1.79
CA ALA A 240 -6.55 6.00 -0.95
C ALA A 240 -7.57 6.04 0.18
N GLY A 241 -7.22 6.75 1.26
CA GLY A 241 -8.08 6.95 2.43
C GLY A 241 -7.33 6.83 3.74
N ASP A 242 -8.07 6.74 4.83
CA ASP A 242 -7.55 6.68 6.18
C ASP A 242 -7.82 5.30 6.82
N MET A 243 -6.84 4.76 7.53
CA MET A 243 -7.00 3.48 8.23
C MET A 243 -8.09 3.52 9.30
N GLU A 244 -8.29 4.68 9.96
CA GLU A 244 -9.37 4.88 10.93
C GLU A 244 -10.76 4.78 10.27
N ASP A 245 -10.92 5.34 9.07
CA ASP A 245 -12.17 5.24 8.33
C ASP A 245 -12.39 3.83 7.76
N ALA A 246 -11.33 3.11 7.40
CA ALA A 246 -11.41 1.69 7.07
C ALA A 246 -11.89 0.85 8.28
N GLU A 247 -11.35 1.11 9.48
CA GLU A 247 -11.83 0.48 10.72
C GLU A 247 -13.32 0.78 10.97
N ARG A 248 -13.74 2.05 10.79
CA ARG A 248 -15.16 2.44 10.88
C ARG A 248 -16.05 1.65 9.91
N LEU A 249 -15.64 1.55 8.65
CA LEU A 249 -16.39 0.80 7.63
C LEU A 249 -16.54 -0.68 8.02
N ALA A 250 -15.46 -1.32 8.46
CA ALA A 250 -15.52 -2.70 8.94
C ALA A 250 -16.49 -2.85 10.13
N ASN A 251 -16.47 -1.89 11.06
CA ASN A 251 -17.39 -1.87 12.21
C ASN A 251 -18.87 -1.79 11.81
N PHE A 252 -19.23 -1.10 10.73
CA PHE A 252 -20.64 -1.02 10.31
C PHE A 252 -21.23 -2.37 9.94
N VAL A 253 -20.41 -3.30 9.50
CA VAL A 253 -20.85 -4.60 9.01
C VAL A 253 -20.40 -5.77 9.89
N MET A 254 -19.56 -5.54 10.89
CA MET A 254 -19.08 -6.54 11.85
C MET A 254 -19.64 -6.26 13.24
N LYS A 255 -20.08 -7.30 13.94
CA LYS A 255 -20.54 -7.18 15.33
C LYS A 255 -19.45 -7.50 16.34
N THR A 256 -18.58 -8.42 16.01
CA THR A 256 -17.48 -8.92 16.84
C THR A 256 -16.32 -9.36 15.98
N GLY A 257 -15.16 -9.54 16.58
CA GLY A 257 -13.96 -10.03 15.91
C GLY A 257 -12.88 -8.97 15.78
N THR A 258 -11.69 -9.39 15.42
CA THR A 258 -10.55 -8.51 15.16
C THR A 258 -10.67 -7.93 13.77
N ILE A 259 -10.49 -6.62 13.62
CA ILE A 259 -10.41 -5.95 12.31
C ILE A 259 -8.99 -6.05 11.76
N GLY A 260 -8.01 -5.87 12.63
CA GLY A 260 -6.60 -5.98 12.31
C GLY A 260 -5.74 -5.51 13.47
N SER A 261 -4.46 -5.37 13.23
CA SER A 261 -3.51 -4.80 14.20
C SER A 261 -2.44 -3.96 13.51
N LEU A 262 -1.79 -3.13 14.30
CA LEU A 262 -0.61 -2.36 13.90
C LEU A 262 0.52 -2.74 14.85
N GLU A 263 1.70 -3.09 14.31
CA GLU A 263 2.86 -3.47 15.12
C GLU A 263 4.16 -3.04 14.44
N GLY A 264 5.14 -2.64 15.24
CA GLY A 264 6.48 -2.29 14.79
C GLY A 264 7.53 -2.54 15.85
N GLN A 265 8.80 -2.47 15.47
CA GLN A 265 9.91 -2.75 16.40
C GLN A 265 9.87 -1.85 17.64
N GLN A 266 9.50 -0.57 17.49
CA GLN A 266 9.39 0.42 18.55
C GLN A 266 7.96 0.91 18.75
N VAL A 267 7.00 0.32 18.00
CA VAL A 267 5.57 0.62 18.08
C VAL A 267 4.89 -0.60 18.71
N ALA A 268 4.36 -0.41 19.92
CA ALA A 268 3.65 -1.48 20.62
C ALA A 268 2.43 -1.93 19.79
N LYS A 269 2.15 -3.22 19.82
CA LYS A 269 1.00 -3.79 19.11
C LYS A 269 -0.30 -3.15 19.58
N VAL A 270 -1.03 -2.58 18.64
CA VAL A 270 -2.39 -2.07 18.82
C VAL A 270 -3.33 -2.96 18.02
N THR A 271 -4.33 -3.54 18.67
CA THR A 271 -5.32 -4.40 18.02
C THR A 271 -6.64 -3.65 17.87
N PHE A 272 -7.16 -3.61 16.66
CA PHE A 272 -8.47 -3.03 16.33
C PHE A 272 -9.53 -4.11 16.38
N THR A 273 -10.59 -3.88 17.14
CA THR A 273 -11.69 -4.85 17.34
C THR A 273 -13.03 -4.24 17.02
N ALA A 274 -13.91 -5.04 16.43
CA ALA A 274 -15.26 -4.60 16.14
C ALA A 274 -16.05 -4.32 17.43
N ASP A 275 -16.72 -3.16 17.45
CA ASP A 275 -17.61 -2.71 18.54
C ASP A 275 -19.07 -2.99 18.15
N PRO A 276 -19.78 -3.86 18.90
CA PRO A 276 -21.18 -4.18 18.61
C PRO A 276 -22.10 -2.98 18.54
N SER A 277 -21.80 -1.90 19.26
CA SER A 277 -22.63 -0.70 19.31
C SER A 277 -22.59 0.11 18.01
N LYS A 278 -21.51 -0.05 17.22
CA LYS A 278 -21.30 0.63 15.94
C LYS A 278 -21.87 -0.17 14.75
N ALA A 279 -22.23 -1.43 14.96
CA ALA A 279 -22.73 -2.30 13.90
C ALA A 279 -24.10 -1.86 13.37
N ILE A 280 -24.21 -1.70 12.06
CA ILE A 280 -25.43 -1.26 11.36
C ILE A 280 -26.15 -2.47 10.75
N VAL A 281 -25.46 -3.24 9.91
CA VAL A 281 -26.00 -4.39 9.17
C VAL A 281 -25.12 -5.65 9.34
N PRO A 282 -24.85 -6.09 10.58
CA PRO A 282 -23.86 -7.15 10.83
C PRO A 282 -24.29 -8.52 10.28
N ASN A 283 -25.58 -8.72 10.04
CA ASN A 283 -26.15 -10.00 9.60
C ASN A 283 -26.54 -10.01 8.11
N ALA A 284 -26.46 -8.87 7.41
CA ALA A 284 -26.81 -8.83 6.00
C ALA A 284 -25.84 -9.69 5.18
N PRO A 285 -26.30 -10.62 4.30
CA PRO A 285 -25.42 -11.33 3.41
C PRO A 285 -24.58 -10.36 2.59
N MET A 286 -23.28 -10.62 2.50
CA MET A 286 -22.33 -9.68 1.92
C MET A 286 -21.32 -10.38 1.03
N VAL A 287 -20.94 -9.71 -0.05
CA VAL A 287 -19.79 -10.01 -0.91
C VAL A 287 -19.00 -8.74 -1.11
N VAL A 288 -17.68 -8.87 -1.24
CA VAL A 288 -16.77 -7.77 -1.51
C VAL A 288 -16.03 -8.06 -2.81
N LEU A 289 -15.97 -7.07 -3.70
CA LEU A 289 -15.13 -7.10 -4.88
C LEU A 289 -13.78 -6.45 -4.59
N VAL A 290 -12.71 -7.10 -5.03
CA VAL A 290 -11.34 -6.61 -4.89
C VAL A 290 -10.55 -6.89 -6.17
N ASN A 291 -9.53 -6.08 -6.45
CA ASN A 291 -8.60 -6.28 -7.55
C ASN A 291 -7.19 -5.82 -7.16
N HIS A 292 -6.27 -5.81 -8.12
CA HIS A 292 -4.90 -5.36 -7.88
C HIS A 292 -4.81 -3.87 -7.51
N GLY A 293 -5.76 -3.04 -7.93
CA GLY A 293 -5.88 -1.63 -7.52
C GLY A 293 -6.49 -1.41 -6.13
N THR A 294 -6.87 -2.47 -5.41
CA THR A 294 -7.29 -2.40 -4.01
C THR A 294 -6.05 -2.35 -3.12
N ALA A 295 -5.81 -1.23 -2.39
CA ALA A 295 -4.61 -1.04 -1.60
C ALA A 295 -4.90 -0.37 -0.25
N GLY A 296 -3.97 -0.47 0.69
CA GLY A 296 -3.97 0.27 1.95
C GLY A 296 -5.21 0.07 2.81
N PRO A 297 -5.97 1.16 3.08
CA PRO A 297 -7.18 1.10 3.92
C PRO A 297 -8.23 0.09 3.43
N ALA A 298 -8.37 -0.06 2.11
CA ALA A 298 -9.31 -1.02 1.53
C ALA A 298 -8.89 -2.47 1.79
N GLU A 299 -7.58 -2.75 1.87
CA GLU A 299 -7.06 -4.07 2.21
C GLU A 299 -7.35 -4.46 3.66
N LEU A 300 -7.28 -3.49 4.59
CA LEU A 300 -7.66 -3.72 5.98
C LEU A 300 -9.13 -4.16 6.09
N VAL A 301 -10.03 -3.48 5.37
CA VAL A 301 -11.46 -3.86 5.30
C VAL A 301 -11.61 -5.25 4.70
N ALA A 302 -10.97 -5.51 3.55
CA ALA A 302 -11.05 -6.80 2.86
C ALA A 302 -10.55 -7.95 3.74
N ALA A 303 -9.38 -7.81 4.38
CA ALA A 303 -8.82 -8.80 5.29
C ALA A 303 -9.75 -9.06 6.49
N ALA A 304 -10.25 -7.98 7.12
CA ALA A 304 -11.17 -8.08 8.25
C ALA A 304 -12.42 -8.89 7.90
N LEU A 305 -13.04 -8.60 6.76
CA LEU A 305 -14.28 -9.25 6.34
C LEU A 305 -14.06 -10.71 5.91
N LEU A 306 -12.96 -11.00 5.23
CA LEU A 306 -12.61 -12.35 4.80
C LEU A 306 -12.30 -13.26 5.98
N GLU A 307 -11.36 -12.87 6.83
CA GLU A 307 -10.84 -13.74 7.88
C GLU A 307 -11.84 -13.96 9.04
N ASN A 308 -12.72 -12.98 9.30
CA ASN A 308 -13.84 -13.18 10.20
C ASN A 308 -15.02 -13.93 9.54
N LYS A 309 -14.90 -14.38 8.30
CA LYS A 309 -15.96 -15.05 7.54
C LYS A 309 -17.24 -14.22 7.45
N ARG A 310 -17.07 -12.89 7.46
CA ARG A 310 -18.19 -11.95 7.39
C ARG A 310 -18.69 -11.77 5.95
N ALA A 311 -17.80 -11.83 4.99
CA ALA A 311 -18.11 -11.72 3.56
C ALA A 311 -17.23 -12.67 2.74
N ASP A 312 -17.72 -13.08 1.57
CA ASP A 312 -16.87 -13.67 0.55
C ASP A 312 -16.21 -12.55 -0.24
N LEU A 313 -14.92 -12.71 -0.55
CA LEU A 313 -14.19 -11.84 -1.45
C LEU A 313 -14.11 -12.47 -2.84
N VAL A 314 -14.38 -11.67 -3.86
CA VAL A 314 -14.38 -12.05 -5.28
C VAL A 314 -13.46 -11.10 -6.05
N GLY A 315 -12.64 -11.62 -6.93
CA GLY A 315 -11.79 -10.85 -7.82
C GLY A 315 -10.35 -11.30 -7.84
N GLU A 316 -9.41 -10.37 -7.78
CA GLU A 316 -7.97 -10.62 -7.84
C GLU A 316 -7.30 -10.33 -6.50
N LYS A 317 -6.05 -10.80 -6.35
CA LYS A 317 -5.21 -10.48 -5.20
C LYS A 317 -4.99 -8.96 -5.14
N THR A 318 -5.12 -8.37 -3.93
CA THR A 318 -4.92 -6.95 -3.70
C THR A 318 -3.45 -6.55 -3.76
N PHE A 319 -3.15 -5.26 -3.72
CA PHE A 319 -1.83 -4.72 -3.97
C PHE A 319 -0.79 -5.11 -2.92
N GLY A 320 -1.11 -4.94 -1.65
CA GLY A 320 -0.20 -5.19 -0.54
C GLY A 320 0.49 -3.91 -0.04
N GLU A 321 -0.29 -2.91 0.36
CA GLU A 321 0.17 -1.68 1.01
C GLU A 321 -0.36 -1.64 2.44
N GLY A 322 0.55 -1.48 3.42
CA GLY A 322 0.12 -1.51 4.82
C GLY A 322 1.22 -1.07 5.77
N THR A 323 1.84 0.11 5.52
CA THR A 323 2.87 0.68 6.40
C THR A 323 2.34 1.91 7.12
N GLN A 324 2.87 2.15 8.32
CA GLN A 324 2.81 3.44 9.00
C GLN A 324 4.18 4.09 8.93
N GLN A 325 4.24 5.28 8.37
CA GLN A 325 5.47 6.03 8.19
C GLN A 325 5.69 7.06 9.29
N LYS A 326 6.98 7.38 9.55
CA LYS A 326 7.40 8.47 10.41
C LYS A 326 8.57 9.21 9.77
N THR A 327 8.52 10.54 9.84
CA THR A 327 9.60 11.39 9.36
C THR A 327 10.59 11.67 10.50
N PHE A 328 11.88 11.49 10.22
CA PHE A 328 13.00 11.81 11.10
C PHE A 328 13.87 12.87 10.42
N GLU A 329 13.92 14.07 11.00
CA GLU A 329 14.81 15.13 10.52
C GLU A 329 16.25 14.86 10.96
N LEU A 330 17.19 15.06 10.06
CA LEU A 330 18.62 14.90 10.31
C LEU A 330 19.30 16.25 10.57
N PRO A 331 20.43 16.27 11.32
CA PRO A 331 21.11 17.52 11.69
C PRO A 331 21.61 18.36 10.52
N ASP A 332 21.86 17.75 9.36
CA ASP A 332 22.31 18.39 8.13
C ASP A 332 21.17 19.00 7.29
N GLY A 333 19.92 18.85 7.77
CA GLY A 333 18.72 19.31 7.07
C GLY A 333 18.10 18.29 6.13
N ALA A 334 18.69 17.09 6.01
CA ALA A 334 18.08 15.95 5.34
C ALA A 334 16.96 15.33 6.19
N ALA A 335 16.21 14.36 5.64
CA ALA A 335 15.22 13.61 6.39
C ALA A 335 15.12 12.16 5.94
N LEU A 336 14.67 11.30 6.86
CA LEU A 336 14.22 9.95 6.57
C LEU A 336 12.70 9.92 6.70
N ILE A 337 12.03 9.37 5.71
CA ILE A 337 10.66 8.87 5.83
C ILE A 337 10.80 7.37 5.97
N LEU A 338 10.42 6.81 7.11
CA LEU A 338 10.70 5.43 7.46
C LEU A 338 9.41 4.72 7.87
N SER A 339 9.18 3.53 7.32
CA SER A 339 8.13 2.63 7.75
C SER A 339 8.44 2.12 9.16
N VAL A 340 7.72 2.58 10.16
CA VAL A 340 7.97 2.27 11.58
C VAL A 340 7.06 1.19 12.14
N ALA A 341 5.94 0.91 11.48
CA ALA A 341 5.01 -0.16 11.81
C ALA A 341 4.31 -0.68 10.56
N LYS A 342 3.76 -1.90 10.65
CA LYS A 342 2.97 -2.53 9.58
C LYS A 342 1.61 -2.91 10.10
N TYR A 343 0.61 -2.73 9.24
CA TYR A 343 -0.73 -3.23 9.48
C TYR A 343 -0.79 -4.73 9.20
N GLU A 344 -1.50 -5.44 10.06
CA GLU A 344 -1.69 -6.88 9.98
C GLU A 344 -3.18 -7.22 9.91
N SER A 345 -3.50 -8.27 9.19
CA SER A 345 -4.84 -8.88 9.16
C SER A 345 -5.24 -9.44 10.53
N PRO A 346 -6.50 -9.85 10.73
CA PRO A 346 -6.94 -10.52 11.96
C PRO A 346 -6.09 -11.73 12.36
N SER A 347 -5.55 -12.48 11.41
CA SER A 347 -4.69 -13.63 11.66
C SER A 347 -3.22 -13.27 11.94
N GLY A 348 -2.85 -12.00 11.89
CA GLY A 348 -1.49 -11.53 12.08
C GLY A 348 -0.62 -11.57 10.82
N LYS A 349 -1.20 -11.75 9.63
CA LYS A 349 -0.47 -11.61 8.37
C LYS A 349 -0.27 -10.14 8.06
N ARG A 350 0.92 -9.78 7.64
CA ARG A 350 1.23 -8.42 7.21
C ARG A 350 0.49 -8.11 5.90
N LEU A 351 -0.13 -6.93 5.82
CA LEU A 351 -0.74 -6.46 4.57
C LEU A 351 0.35 -6.05 3.58
N GLN A 352 1.41 -5.40 4.08
CA GLN A 352 2.53 -4.95 3.27
C GLN A 352 3.19 -6.11 2.52
N ASP A 353 3.30 -5.99 1.20
CA ASP A 353 3.89 -6.94 0.24
C ASP A 353 3.10 -8.27 0.07
N GLU A 354 2.23 -8.62 1.02
CA GLU A 354 1.45 -9.85 0.97
C GLU A 354 0.06 -9.66 0.35
N GLY A 355 -0.61 -8.52 0.61
CA GLY A 355 -1.95 -8.26 0.16
C GLY A 355 -2.98 -9.28 0.66
N VAL A 356 -4.21 -9.17 0.17
CA VAL A 356 -5.32 -10.07 0.50
C VAL A 356 -5.68 -10.90 -0.74
N THR A 357 -5.66 -12.22 -0.59
CA THR A 357 -6.08 -13.14 -1.67
C THR A 357 -7.57 -13.45 -1.49
N PRO A 358 -8.44 -13.13 -2.45
CA PRO A 358 -9.87 -13.41 -2.36
C PRO A 358 -10.15 -14.92 -2.35
N GLY A 359 -11.25 -15.31 -1.70
CA GLY A 359 -11.69 -16.71 -1.66
C GLY A 359 -12.22 -17.21 -3.01
N VAL A 360 -12.68 -16.30 -3.87
CA VAL A 360 -13.16 -16.61 -5.24
C VAL A 360 -12.34 -15.77 -6.22
N LEU A 361 -11.37 -16.43 -6.85
CA LEU A 361 -10.51 -15.80 -7.85
C LEU A 361 -11.27 -15.66 -9.18
N VAL A 362 -11.34 -14.43 -9.66
CA VAL A 362 -11.91 -14.08 -10.97
C VAL A 362 -11.03 -12.98 -11.58
N ALA A 363 -10.37 -13.28 -12.68
CA ALA A 363 -9.56 -12.28 -13.38
C ALA A 363 -10.44 -11.12 -13.89
N ALA A 364 -9.88 -9.92 -13.94
CA ALA A 364 -10.51 -8.83 -14.68
C ALA A 364 -10.62 -9.22 -16.16
N ALA A 365 -11.70 -8.84 -16.81
CA ALA A 365 -11.79 -9.00 -18.26
C ALA A 365 -10.60 -8.27 -18.88
N ALA A 366 -9.82 -8.95 -19.72
CA ALA A 366 -8.75 -8.31 -20.46
C ALA A 366 -9.36 -7.14 -21.23
N THR A 367 -8.99 -5.92 -20.87
CA THR A 367 -9.26 -4.77 -21.71
C THR A 367 -8.56 -5.05 -23.01
N ASP A 368 -9.33 -5.14 -24.10
CA ASP A 368 -8.85 -5.43 -25.44
C ASP A 368 -7.95 -4.28 -25.93
N GLN A 369 -6.75 -4.21 -25.36
CA GLN A 369 -5.68 -3.33 -25.80
C GLN A 369 -4.86 -4.11 -26.81
N GLY A 370 -5.43 -4.23 -28.03
CA GLY A 370 -4.73 -4.51 -29.26
C GLY A 370 -3.71 -5.65 -29.17
N GLY A 371 -4.16 -6.88 -28.97
CA GLY A 371 -3.38 -8.05 -29.34
C GLY A 371 -3.18 -8.02 -30.85
N ALA A 372 -1.96 -7.69 -31.29
CA ALA A 372 -1.55 -7.99 -32.65
C ALA A 372 -1.47 -9.51 -32.74
N ASP A 373 -2.48 -10.11 -33.36
CA ASP A 373 -2.43 -11.47 -33.83
C ASP A 373 -1.18 -11.61 -34.74
N ASP A 374 -0.42 -12.68 -34.52
CA ASP A 374 0.58 -13.20 -35.43
C ASP A 374 -0.06 -13.45 -36.82
N GLU A 375 -0.15 -12.45 -37.66
CA GLU A 375 -0.42 -12.63 -39.05
C GLU A 375 0.87 -12.79 -39.85
N ALA A 376 1.09 -14.03 -40.22
CA ALA A 376 2.04 -14.39 -41.24
C ALA A 376 1.79 -13.54 -42.51
N ALA A 377 2.87 -12.99 -43.05
CA ALA A 377 2.93 -12.16 -44.23
C ALA A 377 2.06 -12.69 -45.37
N GLN A 378 1.09 -11.90 -45.82
CA GLN A 378 0.43 -12.02 -47.13
C GLN A 378 0.54 -10.71 -47.92
N PRO A 379 0.60 -10.75 -49.26
CA PRO A 379 1.06 -9.67 -50.10
C PRO A 379 0.01 -8.58 -50.35
N VAL A 380 0.53 -7.38 -50.54
CA VAL A 380 -0.14 -6.13 -50.85
C VAL A 380 -1.13 -6.23 -51.99
N GLY A 381 -2.41 -5.84 -51.77
CA GLY A 381 -3.30 -5.52 -52.86
C GLY A 381 -4.78 -5.48 -52.47
N ALA A 382 -5.32 -4.30 -52.31
CA ALA A 382 -6.68 -3.77 -52.48
C ALA A 382 -7.33 -3.15 -51.24
N PRO A 383 -8.03 -1.99 -51.37
CA PRO A 383 -8.65 -1.30 -50.25
C PRO A 383 -9.92 -2.01 -49.81
N SER A 384 -9.89 -2.64 -48.63
CA SER A 384 -11.05 -3.21 -48.00
C SER A 384 -11.59 -2.22 -46.96
N SER A 385 -12.76 -1.66 -47.22
CA SER A 385 -13.57 -0.95 -46.24
C SER A 385 -14.07 -1.92 -45.17
N LEU A 386 -13.36 -2.03 -44.05
CA LEU A 386 -13.88 -2.79 -42.91
C LEU A 386 -14.99 -1.98 -42.24
N PRO A 387 -16.14 -2.58 -41.89
CA PRO A 387 -17.15 -1.91 -41.09
C PRO A 387 -16.63 -1.66 -39.69
N ALA A 388 -16.89 -0.44 -39.17
CA ALA A 388 -16.56 -0.06 -37.81
C ALA A 388 -17.08 -1.14 -36.83
N GLN A 389 -16.16 -1.82 -36.14
CA GLN A 389 -16.53 -2.74 -35.07
C GLN A 389 -17.26 -1.94 -34.00
N LYS A 390 -18.48 -2.35 -33.68
CA LYS A 390 -19.21 -1.85 -32.53
C LYS A 390 -18.40 -2.18 -31.28
N PRO A 391 -18.27 -1.26 -30.30
CA PRO A 391 -17.62 -1.58 -29.05
C PRO A 391 -18.28 -2.83 -28.45
N SER A 392 -17.50 -3.87 -28.22
CA SER A 392 -17.96 -5.05 -27.50
C SER A 392 -18.24 -4.59 -26.06
N VAL A 393 -19.48 -4.78 -25.59
CA VAL A 393 -19.80 -4.58 -24.17
C VAL A 393 -19.07 -5.68 -23.41
N THR A 394 -17.93 -5.36 -22.83
CA THR A 394 -17.22 -6.29 -21.95
C THR A 394 -18.09 -6.53 -20.72
N VAL A 395 -18.50 -7.77 -20.53
CA VAL A 395 -19.27 -8.16 -19.34
C VAL A 395 -18.32 -8.15 -18.15
N ASP A 396 -18.65 -7.41 -17.08
CA ASP A 396 -17.91 -7.45 -15.81
C ASP A 396 -18.15 -8.81 -15.14
N GLU A 397 -17.23 -9.76 -15.40
CA GLU A 397 -17.34 -11.14 -14.89
C GLU A 397 -17.22 -11.19 -13.37
N GLN A 398 -16.41 -10.30 -12.76
CA GLN A 398 -16.26 -10.21 -11.31
C GLN A 398 -17.58 -9.77 -10.67
N LEU A 399 -18.20 -8.71 -11.19
CA LEU A 399 -19.50 -8.23 -10.72
C LEU A 399 -20.58 -9.30 -10.91
N THR A 400 -20.61 -9.94 -12.08
CA THR A 400 -21.57 -11.01 -12.38
C THR A 400 -21.43 -12.16 -11.38
N ARG A 401 -20.20 -12.61 -11.12
CA ARG A 401 -19.93 -13.67 -10.15
C ARG A 401 -20.33 -13.29 -8.72
N ALA A 402 -20.06 -12.07 -8.31
CA ALA A 402 -20.44 -11.56 -6.99
C ALA A 402 -21.96 -11.50 -6.81
N LEU A 403 -22.69 -11.06 -7.84
CA LEU A 403 -24.15 -11.02 -7.83
C LEU A 403 -24.74 -12.44 -7.72
N ASP A 404 -24.20 -13.41 -8.46
CA ASP A 404 -24.66 -14.80 -8.41
C ASP A 404 -24.43 -15.43 -7.04
N LEU A 405 -23.28 -15.18 -6.42
CA LEU A 405 -23.03 -15.62 -5.05
C LEU A 405 -24.01 -15.00 -4.06
N LEU A 406 -24.30 -13.70 -4.19
CA LEU A 406 -25.26 -13.03 -3.33
C LEU A 406 -26.69 -13.56 -3.53
N LYS A 407 -27.11 -13.83 -4.77
CA LYS A 407 -28.42 -14.44 -5.05
C LYS A 407 -28.58 -15.80 -4.37
N ALA A 408 -27.51 -16.61 -4.38
CA ALA A 408 -27.51 -17.94 -3.76
C ALA A 408 -27.51 -17.92 -2.23
N LYS A 409 -27.05 -16.83 -1.58
CA LYS A 409 -27.10 -16.71 -0.12
C LYS A 409 -28.53 -16.51 0.35
N ALA A 410 -28.96 -17.30 1.34
CA ALA A 410 -30.24 -17.05 2.06
C ALA A 410 -30.18 -15.68 2.74
N ALA A 411 -31.29 -14.98 2.74
CA ALA A 411 -31.42 -13.69 3.41
C ALA A 411 -31.56 -13.84 4.91
#